data_21036c1c02e44b725edf9c464d672726
#
_entry.id   21036c1c02e44b725edf9c464d672726
#
_cell.length_a   1.000
_cell.length_b   1.000
_cell.length_c   1.000
_cell.angle_alpha   90.00
_cell.angle_beta   90.00
_cell.angle_gamma   90.00
#
_symmetry.space_group_name_H-M   'P 1'
#
loop_
_entity.id
_entity.type
_entity.pdbx_description
1 polymer ?
#
loop_
_entity_poly.entity_id
_entity_poly.type
_entity_poly.pdbx_seq_one_letter_code
_entity_poly.pdbx_strand_id
1 'polypeptide(L)'
;MTDTLLPPPSARADQVIDRYHDIPHIDTAPPGTSMFRRRIRLVNVDASYTVGELEDDCHHFRVELRHDGAAIRSAAGEYLRGPWTTCREAGEPLRAIEGHPMRPQASAIGGYAEARDNCTHLFDLTGLTMAHAFRPQAERQYDMLVTDMQGPPSFAQEAVIWCDGLEVVRWELEEREVVAPAAWAGAPLRNKFIRWAEERLDPDTAEAAIALRRVIDISMSRIGDLDRFDRAEVVTGSVMMGRCMTYSPQNVAVALRVKGSARSWHDHGHLMLADMHLREHPR
;
A
#
# COMPACT_ATOMS: atom_id res chain seq x y z
N MET A 1 27.78 -13.21 19.00
CA MET A 1 26.97 -12.62 17.93
C MET A 1 25.79 -11.97 18.62
N THR A 2 25.87 -10.67 18.86
CA THR A 2 24.82 -9.91 19.54
C THR A 2 23.74 -9.61 18.52
N ASP A 3 22.61 -10.26 18.73
CA ASP A 3 21.36 -9.99 18.03
C ASP A 3 20.97 -8.53 18.34
N THR A 4 21.28 -7.62 17.43
CA THR A 4 20.90 -6.21 17.57
C THR A 4 19.43 -6.11 17.16
N LEU A 5 18.57 -6.46 18.11
CA LEU A 5 17.13 -6.28 17.99
C LEU A 5 16.84 -4.84 17.61
N LEU A 6 16.13 -4.68 16.52
CA LEU A 6 15.52 -3.42 16.16
C LEU A 6 14.67 -2.91 17.34
N PRO A 7 14.63 -1.60 17.66
CA PRO A 7 13.83 -1.10 18.76
C PRO A 7 12.38 -1.54 18.62
N PRO A 8 11.66 -1.72 19.74
CA PRO A 8 10.30 -2.23 19.72
C PRO A 8 9.39 -1.33 18.84
N PRO A 9 8.37 -1.90 18.21
CA PRO A 9 7.49 -1.19 17.26
C PRO A 9 6.93 0.15 17.78
N SER A 10 6.68 0.26 19.08
CA SER A 10 6.19 1.51 19.70
C SER A 10 7.19 2.67 19.62
N ALA A 11 8.47 2.41 19.88
CA ALA A 11 9.51 3.44 19.82
C ALA A 11 9.76 3.93 18.39
N ARG A 12 9.58 3.04 17.39
CA ARG A 12 9.71 3.41 15.97
C ARG A 12 8.53 4.21 15.47
N ALA A 13 7.31 3.86 15.90
CA ALA A 13 6.11 4.62 15.53
C ALA A 13 6.21 6.07 15.99
N ASP A 14 6.71 6.30 17.19
CA ASP A 14 6.87 7.65 17.74
C ASP A 14 7.96 8.45 17.00
N GLN A 15 9.08 7.81 16.64
CA GLN A 15 10.13 8.44 15.83
C GLN A 15 9.66 8.76 14.41
N VAL A 16 8.82 7.90 13.83
CA VAL A 16 8.25 8.10 12.49
C VAL A 16 7.27 9.28 12.48
N ILE A 17 6.45 9.45 13.53
CA ILE A 17 5.53 10.60 13.65
C ILE A 17 6.32 11.91 13.69
N ASP A 18 7.41 11.96 14.44
CA ASP A 18 8.28 13.15 14.54
C ASP A 18 8.90 13.51 13.18
N ARG A 19 9.26 12.52 12.38
CA ARG A 19 9.81 12.72 11.02
C ARG A 19 8.85 13.44 10.08
N TYR A 20 7.54 13.32 10.28
CA TYR A 20 6.52 13.93 9.42
C TYR A 20 6.07 15.31 9.90
N HIS A 21 6.73 15.90 10.88
CA HIS A 21 6.37 17.20 11.45
C HIS A 21 6.16 18.28 10.37
N ASP A 22 7.02 18.32 9.37
CA ASP A 22 6.98 19.32 8.30
C ASP A 22 6.05 18.95 7.13
N ILE A 23 5.46 17.75 7.13
CA ILE A 23 4.53 17.32 6.09
C ILE A 23 3.11 17.72 6.50
N PRO A 24 2.39 18.52 5.69
CA PRO A 24 1.05 18.99 6.01
C PRO A 24 0.05 17.88 6.27
N HIS A 25 -0.91 18.12 7.13
CA HIS A 25 -2.05 17.23 7.32
C HIS A 25 -2.94 17.21 6.06
N ILE A 26 -3.64 16.08 5.82
CA ILE A 26 -4.41 15.84 4.59
C ILE A 26 -5.60 16.80 4.41
N ASP A 27 -6.16 17.32 5.50
CA ASP A 27 -7.31 18.23 5.50
C ASP A 27 -6.95 19.69 5.17
N THR A 28 -5.66 20.02 5.05
CA THR A 28 -5.22 21.38 4.73
C THR A 28 -5.41 21.77 3.26
N ALA A 29 -5.58 20.79 2.38
CA ALA A 29 -5.84 21.03 0.97
C ALA A 29 -7.35 21.10 0.69
N PRO A 30 -7.84 22.12 -0.06
CA PRO A 30 -9.23 22.15 -0.48
C PRO A 30 -9.62 20.91 -1.28
N PRO A 31 -10.83 20.36 -1.09
CA PRO A 31 -11.30 19.21 -1.84
C PRO A 31 -11.20 19.42 -3.36
N GLY A 32 -10.73 18.43 -4.10
CA GLY A 32 -10.60 18.46 -5.55
C GLY A 32 -9.40 19.25 -6.09
N THR A 33 -8.54 19.79 -5.22
CA THR A 33 -7.37 20.58 -5.63
C THR A 33 -6.03 19.90 -5.39
N SER A 34 -6.05 18.66 -4.90
CA SER A 34 -4.85 17.93 -4.52
C SER A 34 -4.85 16.52 -5.12
N MET A 35 -4.01 15.66 -4.63
CA MET A 35 -3.88 14.30 -5.10
C MET A 35 -3.40 13.39 -3.97
N PHE A 36 -3.80 12.12 -4.06
CA PHE A 36 -3.24 11.04 -3.27
C PHE A 36 -1.95 10.57 -3.91
N ARG A 37 -0.91 10.37 -3.11
CA ARG A 37 0.34 9.79 -3.56
C ARG A 37 0.66 8.50 -2.82
N ARG A 38 1.27 7.56 -3.54
CA ARG A 38 1.87 6.36 -2.94
C ARG A 38 3.20 6.07 -3.63
N ARG A 39 4.19 5.72 -2.82
CA ARG A 39 5.44 5.12 -3.27
C ARG A 39 5.58 3.72 -2.70
N ILE A 40 6.04 2.79 -3.53
CA ILE A 40 6.47 1.46 -3.11
C ILE A 40 7.89 1.29 -3.61
N ARG A 41 8.78 0.84 -2.73
CA ARG A 41 10.16 0.47 -3.10
C ARG A 41 10.43 -0.96 -2.66
N LEU A 42 11.00 -1.73 -3.57
CA LEU A 42 11.31 -3.15 -3.42
C LEU A 42 12.81 -3.33 -3.62
N VAL A 43 13.47 -4.06 -2.72
CA VAL A 43 14.93 -4.22 -2.71
C VAL A 43 15.30 -5.69 -2.47
N ASN A 44 16.04 -6.28 -3.40
CA ASN A 44 16.73 -7.55 -3.18
C ASN A 44 18.03 -7.27 -2.42
N VAL A 45 18.01 -7.47 -1.11
CA VAL A 45 19.16 -7.24 -0.23
C VAL A 45 20.23 -8.29 -0.50
N ASP A 46 19.80 -9.55 -0.68
CA ASP A 46 20.64 -10.66 -1.12
C ASP A 46 19.77 -11.73 -1.83
N ALA A 47 20.37 -12.86 -2.19
CA ALA A 47 19.71 -13.94 -2.91
C ALA A 47 18.58 -14.65 -2.13
N SER A 48 18.42 -14.34 -0.85
CA SER A 48 17.47 -14.99 0.08
C SER A 48 16.65 -14.01 0.89
N TYR A 49 16.86 -12.71 0.68
CA TYR A 49 16.26 -11.66 1.49
C TYR A 49 15.81 -10.48 0.61
N THR A 50 14.52 -10.26 0.58
CA THR A 50 13.88 -9.15 -0.15
C THR A 50 13.06 -8.31 0.80
N VAL A 51 13.11 -7.00 0.63
CA VAL A 51 12.40 -6.01 1.43
C VAL A 51 11.48 -5.20 0.55
N GLY A 52 10.27 -4.94 1.01
CA GLY A 52 9.33 -4.01 0.42
C GLY A 52 8.92 -2.94 1.41
N GLU A 53 8.83 -1.70 0.97
CA GLU A 53 8.32 -0.60 1.78
C GLU A 53 7.31 0.21 1.00
N LEU A 54 6.21 0.57 1.66
CA LEU A 54 5.10 1.32 1.10
C LEU A 54 4.84 2.54 1.97
N GLU A 55 4.79 3.71 1.35
CA GLU A 55 4.35 4.93 1.99
C GLU A 55 3.29 5.63 1.14
N ASP A 56 2.22 6.13 1.79
CA ASP A 56 1.20 6.95 1.17
C ASP A 56 0.65 8.00 2.15
N ASP A 57 -0.36 8.75 1.74
CA ASP A 57 -0.98 9.79 2.57
C ASP A 57 -1.44 9.26 3.94
N CYS A 58 -1.86 8.01 4.05
CA CYS A 58 -2.43 7.42 5.27
C CYS A 58 -1.55 6.35 5.92
N HIS A 59 -0.62 5.76 5.18
CA HIS A 59 0.08 4.55 5.60
C HIS A 59 1.58 4.65 5.39
N HIS A 60 2.33 3.95 6.24
CA HIS A 60 3.73 3.59 6.02
C HIS A 60 3.95 2.21 6.63
N PHE A 61 4.25 1.24 5.78
CA PHE A 61 4.47 -0.16 6.12
C PHE A 61 5.73 -0.69 5.48
N ARG A 62 6.34 -1.68 6.14
CA ARG A 62 7.49 -2.42 5.64
C ARG A 62 7.20 -3.92 5.70
N VAL A 63 7.70 -4.66 4.73
CA VAL A 63 7.71 -6.13 4.68
C VAL A 63 9.13 -6.62 4.51
N GLU A 64 9.51 -7.60 5.31
CA GLU A 64 10.74 -8.35 5.17
C GLU A 64 10.40 -9.80 4.82
N LEU A 65 10.90 -10.28 3.70
CA LEU A 65 10.67 -11.61 3.20
C LEU A 65 12.00 -12.37 3.09
N ARG A 66 12.12 -13.49 3.82
CA ARG A 66 13.23 -14.42 3.67
C ARG A 66 12.76 -15.67 2.94
N HIS A 67 13.57 -16.16 2.00
CA HIS A 67 13.25 -17.29 1.16
C HIS A 67 14.50 -18.09 0.78
N ASP A 68 14.31 -19.29 0.27
CA ASP A 68 15.40 -20.13 -0.28
C ASP A 68 15.30 -20.27 -1.81
N GLY A 69 14.56 -19.36 -2.46
CA GLY A 69 14.26 -19.41 -3.88
C GLY A 69 13.06 -20.31 -4.23
N ALA A 70 12.75 -21.30 -3.41
CA ALA A 70 11.63 -22.22 -3.63
C ALA A 70 10.41 -21.90 -2.74
N ALA A 71 10.66 -21.57 -1.48
CA ALA A 71 9.62 -21.32 -0.47
C ALA A 71 9.91 -20.10 0.39
N ILE A 72 8.86 -19.49 0.91
CA ILE A 72 8.89 -18.43 1.91
C ILE A 72 9.34 -19.06 3.24
N ARG A 73 10.42 -18.54 3.82
CA ARG A 73 10.97 -19.02 5.09
C ARG A 73 10.54 -18.18 6.28
N SER A 74 10.38 -16.88 6.08
CA SER A 74 9.70 -16.00 7.01
C SER A 74 9.12 -14.79 6.30
N ALA A 75 8.02 -14.28 6.85
CA ALA A 75 7.38 -13.05 6.39
C ALA A 75 7.08 -12.17 7.61
N ALA A 76 7.71 -11.01 7.68
CA ALA A 76 7.50 -10.05 8.75
C ALA A 76 6.96 -8.74 8.19
N GLY A 77 5.86 -8.27 8.77
CA GLY A 77 5.28 -6.96 8.46
C GLY A 77 5.51 -5.99 9.60
N GLU A 78 5.96 -4.79 9.30
CA GLU A 78 6.18 -3.71 10.27
C GLU A 78 5.23 -2.55 10.00
N TYR A 79 4.58 -2.07 11.06
CA TYR A 79 3.80 -0.84 11.08
C TYR A 79 4.73 0.33 11.41
N LEU A 80 4.83 1.30 10.53
CA LEU A 80 5.56 2.54 10.75
C LEU A 80 4.60 3.73 10.95
N ARG A 81 3.53 3.82 10.16
CA ARG A 81 2.45 4.80 10.28
C ARG A 81 1.16 4.24 9.70
N GLY A 82 0.03 4.54 10.34
CA GLY A 82 -1.28 4.11 9.83
C GLY A 82 -2.42 4.72 10.63
N PRO A 83 -3.66 4.63 10.10
CA PRO A 83 -4.79 5.40 10.60
C PRO A 83 -5.43 4.89 11.89
N TRP A 84 -5.21 3.63 12.26
CA TRP A 84 -5.89 2.99 13.38
C TRP A 84 -4.92 2.24 14.30
N THR A 85 -5.23 2.18 15.58
CA THR A 85 -4.38 1.48 16.57
C THR A 85 -4.20 0.00 16.27
N THR A 86 -5.22 -0.66 15.73
CA THR A 86 -5.18 -2.07 15.31
C THR A 86 -4.25 -2.33 14.12
N CYS A 87 -3.89 -1.30 13.34
CA CYS A 87 -2.90 -1.46 12.26
C CYS A 87 -1.51 -1.85 12.79
N ARG A 88 -1.21 -1.61 14.07
CA ARG A 88 0.07 -1.98 14.69
C ARG A 88 0.31 -3.48 14.72
N GLU A 89 -0.76 -4.27 14.75
CA GLU A 89 -0.71 -5.75 14.79
C GLU A 89 -0.81 -6.36 13.38
N ALA A 90 -0.81 -5.52 12.35
CA ALA A 90 -1.09 -5.92 10.96
C ALA A 90 -0.04 -6.87 10.36
N GLY A 91 1.14 -6.99 10.97
CA GLY A 91 2.19 -7.93 10.54
C GLY A 91 1.96 -9.38 10.98
N GLU A 92 1.24 -9.60 12.07
CA GLU A 92 1.06 -10.94 12.63
C GLU A 92 0.39 -11.95 11.66
N PRO A 93 -0.70 -11.57 10.96
CA PRO A 93 -1.36 -12.50 10.02
C PRO A 93 -0.48 -12.94 8.85
N LEU A 94 0.58 -12.19 8.49
CA LEU A 94 1.45 -12.55 7.36
C LEU A 94 2.22 -13.85 7.61
N ARG A 95 2.40 -14.28 8.84
CA ARG A 95 3.04 -15.57 9.14
C ARG A 95 2.31 -16.76 8.51
N ALA A 96 1.03 -16.62 8.21
CA ALA A 96 0.26 -17.67 7.55
C ALA A 96 0.79 -18.05 6.17
N ILE A 97 1.59 -17.19 5.52
CA ILE A 97 2.18 -17.49 4.21
C ILE A 97 3.54 -18.24 4.29
N GLU A 98 4.11 -18.40 5.48
CA GLU A 98 5.38 -19.12 5.66
C GLU A 98 5.23 -20.58 5.22
N GLY A 99 6.25 -21.12 4.57
CA GLY A 99 6.24 -22.46 3.99
C GLY A 99 5.59 -22.56 2.61
N HIS A 100 4.85 -21.55 2.16
CA HIS A 100 4.27 -21.55 0.81
C HIS A 100 5.34 -21.29 -0.27
N PRO A 101 5.10 -21.77 -1.51
CA PRO A 101 6.06 -21.63 -2.61
C PRO A 101 6.23 -20.15 -3.01
N MET A 102 7.47 -19.79 -3.35
CA MET A 102 7.75 -18.51 -4.02
C MET A 102 7.13 -18.48 -5.41
N ARG A 103 6.58 -17.32 -5.81
CA ARG A 103 5.95 -17.11 -7.13
C ARG A 103 6.35 -15.77 -7.71
N PRO A 104 6.54 -15.68 -9.05
CA PRO A 104 6.87 -14.41 -9.71
C PRO A 104 5.65 -13.48 -9.90
N GLN A 105 4.43 -13.94 -9.66
CA GLN A 105 3.22 -13.13 -9.72
C GLN A 105 2.87 -12.63 -8.31
N ALA A 106 2.75 -11.32 -8.13
CA ALA A 106 2.37 -10.72 -6.86
C ALA A 106 0.99 -11.18 -6.37
N SER A 107 0.05 -11.41 -7.27
CA SER A 107 -1.31 -11.86 -6.96
C SER A 107 -1.38 -13.28 -6.39
N ALA A 108 -0.33 -14.11 -6.58
CA ALA A 108 -0.29 -15.49 -6.10
C ALA A 108 -0.43 -15.59 -4.57
N ILE A 109 -0.09 -14.52 -3.84
CA ILE A 109 -0.28 -14.46 -2.38
C ILE A 109 -1.75 -14.67 -1.97
N GLY A 110 -2.71 -14.32 -2.82
CA GLY A 110 -4.14 -14.55 -2.61
C GLY A 110 -4.54 -16.03 -2.55
N GLY A 111 -3.65 -16.93 -2.98
CA GLY A 111 -3.82 -18.39 -2.81
C GLY A 111 -3.26 -18.93 -1.49
N TYR A 112 -2.57 -18.10 -0.68
CA TYR A 112 -1.92 -18.52 0.55
C TYR A 112 -2.67 -18.07 1.81
N ALA A 113 -3.30 -16.91 1.75
CA ALA A 113 -4.08 -16.36 2.86
C ALA A 113 -5.19 -15.45 2.33
N GLU A 114 -6.19 -15.19 3.18
CA GLU A 114 -7.30 -14.32 2.84
C GLU A 114 -6.93 -12.85 3.07
N ALA A 115 -7.04 -12.00 2.03
CA ALA A 115 -6.70 -10.59 2.12
C ALA A 115 -7.52 -9.83 3.19
N ARG A 116 -8.78 -10.22 3.42
CA ARG A 116 -9.67 -9.60 4.42
C ARG A 116 -9.24 -9.87 5.87
N ASP A 117 -8.52 -10.98 6.12
CA ASP A 117 -8.01 -11.33 7.45
C ASP A 117 -6.66 -10.66 7.73
N ASN A 118 -6.13 -9.95 6.73
CA ASN A 118 -4.88 -9.23 6.76
C ASN A 118 -5.08 -7.70 6.64
N CYS A 119 -4.03 -6.93 6.88
CA CYS A 119 -3.93 -5.58 6.37
C CYS A 119 -3.74 -5.66 4.85
N THR A 120 -4.69 -5.13 4.07
CA THR A 120 -4.63 -5.22 2.60
C THR A 120 -3.38 -4.57 2.02
N HIS A 121 -2.83 -3.51 2.68
CA HIS A 121 -1.60 -2.86 2.25
C HIS A 121 -0.37 -3.75 2.45
N LEU A 122 -0.23 -4.34 3.64
CA LEU A 122 0.85 -5.29 3.91
C LEU A 122 0.72 -6.55 3.05
N PHE A 123 -0.50 -7.03 2.83
CA PHE A 123 -0.76 -8.20 2.01
C PHE A 123 -0.34 -7.98 0.54
N ASP A 124 -0.80 -6.88 -0.06
CA ASP A 124 -0.42 -6.52 -1.43
C ASP A 124 1.11 -6.26 -1.53
N LEU A 125 1.69 -5.55 -0.56
CA LEU A 125 3.13 -5.30 -0.49
C LEU A 125 3.95 -6.59 -0.39
N THR A 126 3.48 -7.57 0.39
CA THR A 126 4.13 -8.88 0.49
C THR A 126 4.13 -9.63 -0.85
N GLY A 127 3.02 -9.57 -1.58
CA GLY A 127 2.95 -10.12 -2.93
C GLY A 127 3.96 -9.48 -3.89
N LEU A 128 4.06 -8.15 -3.88
CA LEU A 128 5.03 -7.42 -4.69
C LEU A 128 6.48 -7.73 -4.28
N THR A 129 6.74 -7.84 -2.97
CA THR A 129 8.07 -8.20 -2.42
C THR A 129 8.47 -9.61 -2.87
N MET A 130 7.53 -10.57 -2.81
CA MET A 130 7.75 -11.93 -3.29
C MET A 130 8.05 -11.96 -4.80
N ALA A 131 7.28 -11.24 -5.61
CA ALA A 131 7.48 -11.18 -7.06
C ALA A 131 8.82 -10.53 -7.42
N HIS A 132 9.25 -9.51 -6.65
CA HIS A 132 10.51 -8.82 -6.89
C HIS A 132 11.72 -9.73 -6.70
N ALA A 133 11.66 -10.71 -5.80
CA ALA A 133 12.73 -11.70 -5.58
C ALA A 133 13.11 -12.51 -6.84
N PHE A 134 12.23 -12.58 -7.84
CA PHE A 134 12.49 -13.24 -9.13
C PHE A 134 13.12 -12.32 -10.18
N ARG A 135 13.27 -11.03 -9.87
CA ARG A 135 13.80 -10.05 -10.82
C ARG A 135 15.32 -9.91 -10.71
N PRO A 136 16.01 -9.70 -11.84
CA PRO A 136 17.46 -9.48 -11.83
C PRO A 136 17.85 -8.09 -11.29
N GLN A 137 16.91 -7.13 -11.25
CA GLN A 137 17.16 -5.80 -10.70
C GLN A 137 17.27 -5.87 -9.18
N ALA A 138 18.27 -5.21 -8.61
CA ALA A 138 18.41 -5.10 -7.17
C ALA A 138 17.25 -4.32 -6.54
N GLU A 139 16.75 -3.29 -7.25
CA GLU A 139 15.70 -2.42 -6.76
C GLU A 139 14.61 -2.21 -7.83
N ARG A 140 13.38 -1.92 -7.36
CA ARG A 140 12.27 -1.43 -8.17
C ARG A 140 11.46 -0.43 -7.36
N GLN A 141 11.07 0.67 -8.00
CA GLN A 141 10.23 1.68 -7.38
C GLN A 141 8.97 1.92 -8.20
N TYR A 142 7.85 1.92 -7.52
CA TYR A 142 6.57 2.39 -8.06
C TYR A 142 6.20 3.72 -7.43
N ASP A 143 5.97 4.74 -8.24
CA ASP A 143 5.36 6.00 -7.86
C ASP A 143 3.95 6.05 -8.42
N MET A 144 2.98 6.35 -7.58
CA MET A 144 1.57 6.39 -7.95
C MET A 144 0.92 7.68 -7.50
N LEU A 145 0.00 8.15 -8.32
CA LEU A 145 -0.77 9.36 -8.11
C LEU A 145 -2.22 9.12 -8.49
N VAL A 146 -3.15 9.59 -7.68
CA VAL A 146 -4.57 9.71 -8.04
C VAL A 146 -5.04 11.10 -7.63
N THR A 147 -5.54 11.89 -8.59
CA THR A 147 -6.08 13.23 -8.30
C THR A 147 -7.32 13.13 -7.41
N ASP A 148 -7.55 14.15 -6.59
CA ASP A 148 -8.80 14.24 -5.85
C ASP A 148 -9.99 14.22 -6.82
N MET A 149 -11.05 13.53 -6.43
CA MET A 149 -12.25 13.39 -7.24
C MET A 149 -12.89 14.77 -7.47
N GLN A 150 -13.15 15.09 -8.72
CA GLN A 150 -13.91 16.27 -9.09
C GLN A 150 -15.38 16.12 -8.66
N GLY A 151 -16.04 17.25 -8.49
CA GLY A 151 -17.47 17.26 -8.21
C GLY A 151 -18.32 16.81 -9.40
N PRO A 152 -19.65 16.70 -9.16
CA PRO A 152 -20.58 16.36 -10.22
C PRO A 152 -20.48 17.36 -11.40
N PRO A 153 -20.80 16.95 -12.63
CA PRO A 153 -21.45 15.68 -12.96
C PRO A 153 -20.50 14.49 -13.19
N SER A 154 -19.22 14.73 -13.49
CA SER A 154 -18.32 13.67 -14.01
C SER A 154 -17.66 12.81 -12.92
N PHE A 155 -17.48 13.35 -11.72
CA PHE A 155 -16.64 12.73 -10.69
C PHE A 155 -15.27 12.27 -11.21
N ALA A 156 -14.69 13.12 -12.08
CA ALA A 156 -13.45 12.80 -12.82
C ALA A 156 -12.25 12.69 -11.89
N GLN A 157 -11.34 11.78 -12.21
CA GLN A 157 -10.03 11.60 -11.60
C GLN A 157 -9.02 11.21 -12.67
N GLU A 158 -7.75 11.51 -12.41
CA GLU A 158 -6.63 10.94 -13.13
C GLU A 158 -5.88 9.99 -12.20
N ALA A 159 -5.45 8.83 -12.71
CA ALA A 159 -4.63 7.88 -11.99
C ALA A 159 -3.42 7.50 -12.84
N VAL A 160 -2.22 7.58 -12.25
CA VAL A 160 -0.96 7.33 -12.97
C VAL A 160 -0.04 6.48 -12.11
N ILE A 161 0.69 5.56 -12.74
CA ILE A 161 1.79 4.82 -12.12
C ILE A 161 3.04 4.89 -13.00
N TRP A 162 4.15 5.18 -12.35
CA TRP A 162 5.51 5.07 -12.90
C TRP A 162 6.23 3.90 -12.24
N CYS A 163 7.02 3.18 -13.04
CA CYS A 163 7.96 2.17 -12.57
C CYS A 163 9.37 2.66 -12.90
N ASP A 164 10.21 2.81 -11.89
CA ASP A 164 11.60 3.30 -12.02
C ASP A 164 11.70 4.62 -12.82
N GLY A 165 10.73 5.50 -12.59
CA GLY A 165 10.62 6.82 -13.23
C GLY A 165 10.00 6.82 -14.64
N LEU A 166 9.66 5.67 -15.21
CA LEU A 166 8.98 5.55 -16.50
C LEU A 166 7.48 5.35 -16.30
N GLU A 167 6.66 6.15 -16.98
CA GLU A 167 5.21 5.98 -16.95
C GLU A 167 4.81 4.65 -17.59
N VAL A 168 4.05 3.83 -16.84
CA VAL A 168 3.58 2.51 -17.28
C VAL A 168 2.09 2.53 -17.61
N VAL A 169 1.28 3.13 -16.72
CA VAL A 169 -0.17 3.22 -16.90
C VAL A 169 -0.64 4.61 -16.51
N ARG A 170 -1.51 5.17 -17.35
CA ARG A 170 -2.28 6.39 -17.06
C ARG A 170 -3.74 6.14 -17.41
N TRP A 171 -4.64 6.47 -16.47
CA TRP A 171 -6.08 6.38 -16.68
C TRP A 171 -6.76 7.71 -16.39
N GLU A 172 -7.69 8.06 -17.25
CA GLU A 172 -8.74 9.03 -16.94
C GLU A 172 -9.96 8.24 -16.46
N LEU A 173 -10.52 8.67 -15.34
CA LEU A 173 -11.62 7.99 -14.68
C LEU A 173 -12.82 8.92 -14.58
N GLU A 174 -14.00 8.40 -14.87
CA GLU A 174 -15.30 9.01 -14.53
C GLU A 174 -16.10 8.00 -13.70
N GLU A 175 -16.69 8.45 -12.61
CA GLU A 175 -17.42 7.57 -11.67
C GLU A 175 -16.64 6.30 -11.27
N ARG A 176 -15.30 6.39 -11.22
CA ARG A 176 -14.35 5.29 -10.93
C ARG A 176 -14.29 4.20 -12.01
N GLU A 177 -14.69 4.53 -13.24
CA GLU A 177 -14.53 3.69 -14.41
C GLU A 177 -13.51 4.29 -15.37
N VAL A 178 -12.69 3.46 -16.03
CA VAL A 178 -11.70 3.97 -16.99
C VAL A 178 -12.42 4.42 -18.26
N VAL A 179 -12.28 5.70 -18.59
CA VAL A 179 -12.83 6.28 -19.81
C VAL A 179 -11.75 6.55 -20.87
N ALA A 180 -10.50 6.75 -20.45
CA ALA A 180 -9.36 6.87 -21.35
C ALA A 180 -8.07 6.30 -20.70
N PRO A 181 -7.09 5.83 -21.51
CA PRO A 181 -7.17 5.69 -22.97
C PRO A 181 -8.10 4.55 -23.41
N ALA A 182 -8.54 4.57 -24.66
CA ALA A 182 -9.52 3.63 -25.19
C ALA A 182 -9.11 2.14 -25.04
N ALA A 183 -7.81 1.85 -25.01
CA ALA A 183 -7.29 0.48 -24.77
C ALA A 183 -7.68 -0.09 -23.41
N TRP A 184 -8.02 0.75 -22.43
CA TRP A 184 -8.41 0.38 -21.08
C TRP A 184 -9.91 0.59 -20.81
N ALA A 185 -10.65 1.20 -21.74
CA ALA A 185 -12.07 1.44 -21.56
C ALA A 185 -12.82 0.13 -21.32
N GLY A 186 -13.65 0.11 -20.27
CA GLY A 186 -14.38 -1.08 -19.86
C GLY A 186 -13.56 -2.10 -19.06
N ALA A 187 -12.32 -1.78 -18.65
CA ALA A 187 -11.56 -2.60 -17.71
C ALA A 187 -12.37 -2.74 -16.39
N PRO A 188 -12.56 -3.97 -15.87
CA PRO A 188 -13.48 -4.23 -14.76
C PRO A 188 -12.85 -3.88 -13.40
N LEU A 189 -12.55 -2.60 -13.15
CA LEU A 189 -11.82 -2.15 -11.95
C LEU A 189 -12.46 -2.62 -10.62
N ARG A 190 -13.79 -2.77 -10.59
CA ARG A 190 -14.51 -3.14 -9.35
C ARG A 190 -14.39 -4.62 -9.01
N ASN A 191 -14.41 -5.50 -10.03
CA ASN A 191 -14.43 -6.95 -9.82
C ASN A 191 -13.60 -7.65 -10.90
N LYS A 192 -12.86 -8.70 -10.50
CA LYS A 192 -12.10 -9.56 -11.43
C LYS A 192 -10.96 -8.84 -12.17
N PHE A 193 -10.55 -7.64 -11.73
CA PHE A 193 -9.53 -6.86 -12.43
C PHE A 193 -8.19 -7.59 -12.47
N ILE A 194 -7.76 -8.21 -11.37
CA ILE A 194 -6.49 -8.96 -11.31
C ILE A 194 -6.44 -10.00 -12.43
N ARG A 195 -7.43 -10.87 -12.49
CA ARG A 195 -7.50 -11.90 -13.53
C ARG A 195 -7.55 -11.29 -14.93
N TRP A 196 -8.35 -10.24 -15.12
CA TRP A 196 -8.46 -9.55 -16.41
C TRP A 196 -7.11 -8.98 -16.87
N ALA A 197 -6.35 -8.37 -15.96
CA ALA A 197 -5.04 -7.79 -16.25
C ALA A 197 -4.01 -8.88 -16.60
N GLU A 198 -3.92 -9.93 -15.79
CA GLU A 198 -2.97 -11.04 -16.00
C GLU A 198 -3.23 -11.86 -17.27
N GLU A 199 -4.49 -11.94 -17.74
CA GLU A 199 -4.84 -12.62 -18.97
C GLU A 199 -4.55 -11.80 -20.24
N ARG A 200 -4.40 -10.48 -20.14
CA ARG A 200 -4.37 -9.55 -21.29
C ARG A 200 -3.11 -8.71 -21.43
N LEU A 201 -2.37 -8.54 -20.37
CA LEU A 201 -1.21 -7.66 -20.33
C LEU A 201 0.05 -8.48 -20.11
N ASP A 202 1.20 -7.91 -20.44
CA ASP A 202 2.47 -8.45 -20.01
C ASP A 202 2.58 -8.38 -18.48
N PRO A 203 3.42 -9.23 -17.86
CA PRO A 203 3.48 -9.35 -16.40
C PRO A 203 3.80 -8.04 -15.66
N ASP A 204 4.70 -7.20 -16.20
CA ASP A 204 5.10 -5.95 -15.56
C ASP A 204 3.98 -4.89 -15.65
N THR A 205 3.33 -4.77 -16.79
CA THR A 205 2.17 -3.88 -16.96
C THR A 205 0.98 -4.37 -16.12
N ALA A 206 0.73 -5.68 -16.04
CA ALA A 206 -0.33 -6.23 -15.20
C ALA A 206 -0.11 -5.91 -13.72
N GLU A 207 1.11 -6.12 -13.21
CA GLU A 207 1.47 -5.82 -11.83
C GLU A 207 1.28 -4.32 -11.51
N ALA A 208 1.79 -3.45 -12.39
CA ALA A 208 1.64 -2.00 -12.25
C ALA A 208 0.16 -1.57 -12.25
N ALA A 209 -0.63 -2.09 -13.17
CA ALA A 209 -2.06 -1.79 -13.26
C ALA A 209 -2.84 -2.26 -12.03
N ILE A 210 -2.52 -3.44 -11.50
CA ILE A 210 -3.12 -3.98 -10.27
C ILE A 210 -2.75 -3.09 -9.08
N ALA A 211 -1.50 -2.66 -8.97
CA ALA A 211 -1.05 -1.74 -7.92
C ALA A 211 -1.79 -0.39 -8.01
N LEU A 212 -1.90 0.20 -9.21
CA LEU A 212 -2.61 1.46 -9.42
C LEU A 212 -4.09 1.36 -9.06
N ARG A 213 -4.75 0.27 -9.45
CA ARG A 213 -6.15 0.04 -9.10
C ARG A 213 -6.38 0.07 -7.58
N ARG A 214 -5.44 -0.47 -6.78
CA ARG A 214 -5.52 -0.41 -5.31
C ARG A 214 -5.44 1.02 -4.78
N VAL A 215 -4.64 1.87 -5.42
CA VAL A 215 -4.50 3.27 -5.04
C VAL A 215 -5.79 4.05 -5.28
N ILE A 216 -6.53 3.76 -6.35
CA ILE A 216 -7.84 4.37 -6.62
C ILE A 216 -8.82 4.12 -5.46
N ASP A 217 -8.84 2.90 -4.91
CA ASP A 217 -9.71 2.60 -3.77
C ASP A 217 -9.32 3.41 -2.52
N ILE A 218 -8.02 3.52 -2.25
CA ILE A 218 -7.50 4.18 -1.05
C ILE A 218 -7.53 5.71 -1.15
N SER A 219 -7.45 6.29 -2.36
CA SER A 219 -7.51 7.74 -2.56
C SER A 219 -8.81 8.36 -2.06
N MET A 220 -9.87 7.53 -1.94
CA MET A 220 -11.14 7.94 -1.32
C MET A 220 -11.00 8.36 0.15
N SER A 221 -9.89 8.01 0.83
CA SER A 221 -9.60 8.49 2.18
C SER A 221 -9.40 10.01 2.26
N ARG A 222 -9.21 10.68 1.12
CA ARG A 222 -9.07 12.14 1.04
C ARG A 222 -10.39 12.91 0.95
N ILE A 223 -11.53 12.24 0.85
CA ILE A 223 -12.85 12.91 0.72
C ILE A 223 -13.21 13.73 1.96
N GLY A 224 -12.57 13.49 3.10
CA GLY A 224 -12.82 14.26 4.31
C GLY A 224 -11.81 13.99 5.39
N ASP A 225 -11.82 14.86 6.39
CA ASP A 225 -10.97 14.70 7.57
C ASP A 225 -11.41 13.48 8.39
N LEU A 226 -10.57 12.44 8.38
CA LEU A 226 -10.81 11.24 9.18
C LEU A 226 -10.53 11.48 10.69
N ASP A 227 -9.80 12.53 11.05
CA ASP A 227 -9.44 12.81 12.44
C ASP A 227 -10.63 13.37 13.27
N ARG A 228 -11.74 13.71 12.60
CA ARG A 228 -13.02 14.00 13.27
C ARG A 228 -13.64 12.76 13.95
N PHE A 229 -13.21 11.56 13.57
CA PHE A 229 -13.68 10.32 14.16
C PHE A 229 -12.70 9.81 15.22
N ASP A 230 -13.22 9.23 16.30
CA ASP A 230 -12.40 8.63 17.35
C ASP A 230 -12.24 7.12 17.18
N ARG A 231 -13.18 6.47 16.50
CA ARG A 231 -13.25 5.01 16.32
C ARG A 231 -13.54 4.61 14.89
N ALA A 232 -12.98 3.49 14.46
CA ALA A 232 -13.20 2.93 13.12
C ALA A 232 -14.67 2.56 12.89
N GLU A 233 -15.37 2.13 13.92
CA GLU A 233 -16.80 1.74 13.87
C GLU A 233 -17.70 2.85 13.31
N VAL A 234 -17.40 4.11 13.63
CA VAL A 234 -18.20 5.27 13.18
C VAL A 234 -17.98 5.54 11.69
N VAL A 235 -16.76 5.24 11.18
CA VAL A 235 -16.40 5.46 9.77
C VAL A 235 -16.93 4.35 8.86
N THR A 236 -17.20 3.16 9.45
CA THR A 236 -17.38 1.96 8.66
C THR A 236 -18.61 1.98 7.79
N GLY A 237 -19.74 2.47 8.27
CA GLY A 237 -20.96 2.18 7.53
C GLY A 237 -20.91 0.75 6.93
N SER A 238 -21.77 0.40 6.05
CA SER A 238 -21.74 -0.91 5.38
C SER A 238 -20.57 -1.13 4.40
N VAL A 239 -19.88 -0.05 4.00
CA VAL A 239 -18.89 -0.07 2.88
C VAL A 239 -17.52 -0.60 3.31
N MET A 240 -17.08 -0.32 4.54
CA MET A 240 -15.74 -0.68 5.02
C MET A 240 -15.68 -2.02 5.73
N MET A 241 -16.81 -2.54 6.23
CA MET A 241 -16.84 -3.82 6.94
C MET A 241 -16.26 -4.96 6.13
N GLY A 242 -15.33 -5.72 6.73
CA GLY A 242 -14.67 -6.87 6.12
C GLY A 242 -13.66 -6.52 5.01
N ARG A 243 -13.28 -5.24 4.85
CA ARG A 243 -12.30 -4.83 3.83
C ARG A 243 -10.85 -5.16 4.24
N CYS A 244 -10.53 -5.13 5.52
CA CYS A 244 -9.26 -5.55 6.09
C CYS A 244 -9.43 -5.95 7.56
N MET A 245 -8.37 -6.44 8.18
CA MET A 245 -8.38 -6.88 9.58
C MET A 245 -8.93 -5.83 10.56
N THR A 246 -8.61 -4.53 10.38
CA THR A 246 -9.13 -3.46 11.24
C THR A 246 -10.65 -3.37 11.20
N TYR A 247 -11.22 -3.56 10.02
CA TYR A 247 -12.66 -3.50 9.81
C TYR A 247 -13.36 -4.87 9.93
N SER A 248 -12.68 -5.85 10.53
CA SER A 248 -13.32 -7.11 10.93
C SER A 248 -14.29 -6.86 12.11
N PRO A 249 -15.31 -7.70 12.29
CA PRO A 249 -16.24 -7.57 13.42
C PRO A 249 -15.56 -7.55 14.79
N GLN A 250 -14.41 -8.23 14.91
CA GLN A 250 -13.65 -8.33 16.16
C GLN A 250 -12.86 -7.04 16.47
N ASN A 251 -12.31 -6.39 15.45
CA ASN A 251 -11.36 -5.29 15.61
C ASN A 251 -12.01 -3.91 15.50
N VAL A 252 -13.08 -3.78 14.72
CA VAL A 252 -13.67 -2.47 14.40
C VAL A 252 -14.09 -1.67 15.62
N ALA A 253 -14.64 -2.34 16.65
CA ALA A 253 -15.12 -1.71 17.88
C ALA A 253 -13.97 -1.20 18.78
N VAL A 254 -12.77 -1.79 18.68
CA VAL A 254 -11.60 -1.43 19.50
C VAL A 254 -10.58 -0.57 18.76
N ALA A 255 -10.71 -0.44 17.45
CA ALA A 255 -9.83 0.36 16.63
C ALA A 255 -10.03 1.87 16.86
N LEU A 256 -9.07 2.50 17.54
CA LEU A 256 -9.06 3.94 17.77
C LEU A 256 -8.30 4.67 16.67
N ARG A 257 -8.73 5.88 16.37
CA ARG A 257 -8.04 6.76 15.41
C ARG A 257 -6.67 7.18 15.93
N VAL A 258 -5.64 7.02 15.11
CA VAL A 258 -4.33 7.62 15.33
C VAL A 258 -4.36 9.01 14.70
N LYS A 259 -4.76 10.01 15.50
CA LYS A 259 -4.90 11.39 15.01
C LYS A 259 -3.56 11.94 14.53
N GLY A 260 -3.59 12.76 13.50
CA GLY A 260 -2.39 13.30 12.87
C GLY A 260 -1.59 12.31 12.03
N SER A 261 -2.10 11.07 11.83
CA SER A 261 -1.38 10.07 11.02
C SER A 261 -1.50 10.29 9.51
N ALA A 262 -2.53 10.99 9.04
CA ALA A 262 -2.70 11.30 7.62
C ALA A 262 -1.86 12.53 7.23
N ARG A 263 -1.14 12.42 6.11
CA ARG A 263 -0.24 13.46 5.60
C ARG A 263 -0.53 13.73 4.13
N SER A 264 -0.36 14.96 3.68
CA SER A 264 -0.48 15.31 2.26
C SER A 264 0.90 15.31 1.61
N TRP A 265 1.12 14.36 0.73
CA TRP A 265 2.34 14.26 -0.06
C TRP A 265 2.28 15.05 -1.36
N HIS A 266 1.28 15.91 -1.57
CA HIS A 266 1.06 16.66 -2.81
C HIS A 266 2.38 17.29 -3.32
N ASP A 267 2.99 18.16 -2.53
CA ASP A 267 4.23 18.86 -2.88
C ASP A 267 5.49 18.15 -2.34
N HIS A 268 5.32 17.14 -1.51
CA HIS A 268 6.41 16.50 -0.74
C HIS A 268 6.71 15.06 -1.19
N GLY A 269 6.21 14.63 -2.35
CA GLY A 269 6.38 13.27 -2.85
C GLY A 269 7.85 12.81 -2.94
N HIS A 270 8.79 13.75 -3.13
CA HIS A 270 10.22 13.45 -3.17
C HIS A 270 10.80 12.96 -1.83
N LEU A 271 10.12 13.25 -0.71
CA LEU A 271 10.53 12.81 0.64
C LEU A 271 9.98 11.42 1.02
N MET A 272 9.04 10.86 0.23
CA MET A 272 8.48 9.54 0.50
C MET A 272 9.58 8.48 0.44
N LEU A 273 9.67 7.63 1.46
CA LEU A 273 10.67 6.58 1.65
C LEU A 273 12.13 7.08 1.59
N ALA A 274 12.38 8.37 1.82
CA ALA A 274 13.71 8.96 1.71
C ALA A 274 14.74 8.35 2.69
N ASP A 275 14.28 7.77 3.79
CA ASP A 275 15.10 7.14 4.84
C ASP A 275 15.06 5.61 4.80
N MET A 276 14.45 4.98 3.77
CA MET A 276 14.40 3.53 3.65
C MET A 276 15.81 2.91 3.68
N HIS A 277 16.78 3.52 3.02
CA HIS A 277 18.17 3.07 3.00
C HIS A 277 18.82 2.99 4.39
N LEU A 278 18.35 3.78 5.37
CA LEU A 278 18.85 3.73 6.74
C LEU A 278 18.41 2.45 7.49
N ARG A 279 17.35 1.80 6.98
CA ARG A 279 16.76 0.58 7.53
C ARG A 279 17.25 -0.69 6.81
N GLU A 280 17.81 -0.54 5.60
CA GLU A 280 18.26 -1.67 4.78
C GLU A 280 19.53 -2.33 5.33
N HIS A 281 20.32 -1.59 6.09
CA HIS A 281 21.56 -2.06 6.71
C HIS A 281 21.57 -1.75 8.20
N PRO A 282 20.93 -2.57 9.05
CA PRO A 282 21.16 -2.47 10.48
C PRO A 282 22.63 -2.83 10.73
N ARG A 283 23.40 -1.82 11.17
CA ARG A 283 24.82 -1.99 11.56
C ARG A 283 24.96 -2.87 12.77
#